data_9081e23bf40d4025d1a25f2e78ec43e8
#
_entry.id   9081e23bf40d4025d1a25f2e78ec43e8
#
_cell.length_a   1.000
_cell.length_b   1.000
_cell.length_c   1.000
_cell.angle_alpha   90.00
_cell.angle_beta   90.00
_cell.angle_gamma   90.00
#
_symmetry.space_group_name_H-M   'P 1'
#
loop_
_entity.id
_entity.type
_entity.pdbx_description
1 polymer ?
#
loop_
_entity_poly.entity_id
_entity_poly.type
_entity_poly.pdbx_seq_one_letter_code
_entity_poly.pdbx_strand_id
1 'polypeptide(L)'
;MDRDELERELAGRFGGDEQTRRAISRQARDLADSGRIEADFEYELTVDAVLDHLADAPDGHSLVERWNWWVGSLDLSEGGYQRFHVRPDVV
;
A
#
# COMPACT_ATOMS: atom_id res chain seq x y z
N MET A 1 -4.08 -10.31 -6.48
CA MET A 1 -2.70 -9.90 -6.08
C MET A 1 -2.12 -10.93 -5.13
N ASP A 2 -0.88 -11.29 -5.34
CA ASP A 2 -0.18 -12.27 -4.50
C ASP A 2 0.43 -11.58 -3.28
N ARG A 3 -0.12 -11.84 -2.09
CA ARG A 3 0.36 -11.24 -0.84
C ARG A 3 1.79 -11.67 -0.51
N ASP A 4 2.13 -12.92 -0.74
CA ASP A 4 3.45 -13.43 -0.40
C ASP A 4 4.53 -12.79 -1.26
N GLU A 5 4.24 -12.63 -2.52
CA GLU A 5 5.15 -11.92 -3.43
C GLU A 5 5.34 -10.48 -2.98
N LEU A 6 4.24 -9.78 -2.63
CA LEU A 6 4.33 -8.40 -2.18
C LEU A 6 5.14 -8.30 -0.89
N GLU A 7 4.94 -9.19 0.08
CA GLU A 7 5.73 -9.18 1.31
C GLU A 7 7.23 -9.32 1.03
N ARG A 8 7.60 -10.23 0.13
CA ARG A 8 9.01 -10.43 -0.23
C ARG A 8 9.61 -9.19 -0.88
N GLU A 9 8.87 -8.60 -1.80
CA GLU A 9 9.34 -7.41 -2.51
C GLU A 9 9.46 -6.20 -1.58
N LEU A 10 8.51 -6.04 -0.66
CA LEU A 10 8.59 -4.98 0.34
C LEU A 10 9.83 -5.14 1.21
N ALA A 11 10.14 -6.36 1.63
CA ALA A 11 11.32 -6.62 2.43
C ALA A 11 12.60 -6.25 1.68
N GLY A 12 12.68 -6.62 0.42
CA GLY A 12 13.87 -6.36 -0.39
C GLY A 12 14.08 -4.90 -0.75
N ARG A 13 13.00 -4.14 -0.94
CA ARG A 13 13.09 -2.76 -1.41
C ARG A 13 13.06 -1.74 -0.28
N PHE A 14 12.26 -1.96 0.75
CA PHE A 14 11.99 -0.96 1.78
C PHE A 14 12.35 -1.44 3.19
N GLY A 15 12.52 -2.74 3.41
CA GLY A 15 12.73 -3.29 4.74
C GLY A 15 11.48 -3.23 5.60
N GLY A 16 11.57 -2.59 6.76
CA GLY A 16 10.49 -2.57 7.72
C GLY A 16 10.39 -3.89 8.49
N ASP A 17 9.52 -3.94 9.50
CA ASP A 17 9.33 -5.18 10.25
C ASP A 17 8.30 -6.08 9.58
N GLU A 18 8.31 -7.35 9.98
CA GLU A 18 7.45 -8.36 9.37
C GLU A 18 5.96 -8.05 9.57
N GLN A 19 5.57 -7.56 10.74
CA GLN A 19 4.18 -7.25 11.03
C GLN A 19 3.67 -6.13 10.13
N THR A 20 4.48 -5.10 9.93
CA THR A 20 4.15 -3.99 9.03
C THR A 20 3.99 -4.49 7.61
N ARG A 21 4.92 -5.32 7.12
CA ARG A 21 4.83 -5.85 5.77
C ARG A 21 3.57 -6.70 5.57
N ARG A 22 3.21 -7.51 6.56
CA ARG A 22 1.99 -8.32 6.50
C ARG A 22 0.74 -7.45 6.47
N ALA A 23 0.69 -6.43 7.32
CA ALA A 23 -0.46 -5.54 7.38
C ALA A 23 -0.65 -4.81 6.05
N ILE A 24 0.43 -4.28 5.49
CA ILE A 24 0.37 -3.58 4.21
C ILE A 24 -0.03 -4.53 3.08
N SER A 25 0.54 -5.72 3.03
CA SER A 25 0.23 -6.69 1.99
C SER A 25 -1.23 -7.12 2.03
N ARG A 26 -1.78 -7.29 3.24
CA ARG A 26 -3.20 -7.61 3.40
C ARG A 26 -4.07 -6.46 2.92
N GLN A 27 -3.77 -5.23 3.31
CA GLN A 27 -4.54 -4.07 2.87
C GLN A 27 -4.43 -3.85 1.37
N ALA A 28 -3.25 -4.06 0.80
CA ALA A 28 -3.06 -3.94 -0.65
C ALA A 28 -3.91 -4.95 -1.41
N ARG A 29 -3.95 -6.20 -0.92
CA ARG A 29 -4.80 -7.23 -1.53
C ARG A 29 -6.27 -6.86 -1.42
N ASP A 30 -6.70 -6.41 -0.26
CA ASP A 30 -8.10 -6.02 -0.05
C ASP A 30 -8.45 -4.84 -0.96
N LEU A 31 -7.56 -3.89 -1.11
CA LEU A 31 -7.77 -2.76 -2.00
C LEU A 31 -7.88 -3.21 -3.46
N ALA A 32 -6.98 -4.10 -3.90
CA ALA A 32 -7.04 -4.65 -5.25
C ALA A 32 -8.35 -5.41 -5.49
N ASP A 33 -8.75 -6.24 -4.53
CA ASP A 33 -9.97 -7.05 -4.65
C ASP A 33 -11.25 -6.21 -4.61
N SER A 34 -11.19 -5.03 -4.01
CA SER A 34 -12.35 -4.15 -3.93
C SER A 34 -12.74 -3.55 -5.28
N GLY A 35 -11.82 -3.54 -6.24
CA GLY A 35 -12.06 -2.91 -7.55
C GLY A 35 -12.04 -1.40 -7.54
N ARG A 36 -11.72 -0.76 -6.39
CA ARG A 36 -11.74 0.70 -6.27
C ARG A 36 -10.73 1.39 -7.17
N ILE A 37 -9.53 0.83 -7.28
CA ILE A 37 -8.47 1.42 -8.11
C ILE A 37 -8.88 1.39 -9.59
N GLU A 38 -9.46 0.28 -10.04
CA GLU A 38 -9.94 0.19 -11.42
C GLU A 38 -11.07 1.19 -11.67
N ALA A 39 -12.01 1.30 -10.73
CA ALA A 39 -13.15 2.20 -10.86
C ALA A 39 -12.75 3.68 -10.86
N ASP A 40 -11.82 4.06 -9.98
CA ASP A 40 -11.47 5.47 -9.77
C ASP A 40 -10.31 5.94 -10.64
N PHE A 41 -9.37 5.05 -10.97
CA PHE A 41 -8.13 5.42 -11.66
C PHE A 41 -7.87 4.64 -12.95
N GLU A 42 -8.74 3.70 -13.28
CA GLU A 42 -8.74 2.99 -14.57
C GLU A 42 -7.51 2.13 -14.82
N TYR A 43 -6.91 1.55 -13.76
CA TYR A 43 -5.87 0.55 -13.90
C TYR A 43 -6.02 -0.54 -12.85
N GLU A 44 -5.42 -1.71 -13.13
CA GLU A 44 -5.42 -2.82 -12.19
C GLU A 44 -4.29 -2.65 -11.18
N LEU A 45 -4.59 -2.81 -9.88
CA LEU A 45 -3.58 -2.73 -8.85
C LEU A 45 -2.81 -4.05 -8.77
N THR A 46 -1.53 -4.00 -9.12
CA THR A 46 -0.63 -5.13 -9.10
C THR A 46 0.46 -4.94 -8.06
N VAL A 47 1.25 -5.99 -7.80
CA VAL A 47 2.42 -5.89 -6.92
C VAL A 47 3.36 -4.77 -7.40
N ASP A 48 3.67 -4.75 -8.69
CA ASP A 48 4.56 -3.73 -9.25
C ASP A 48 3.99 -2.32 -9.09
N ALA A 49 2.68 -2.16 -9.29
CA ALA A 49 2.05 -0.85 -9.12
C ALA A 49 2.14 -0.37 -7.67
N VAL A 50 1.91 -1.26 -6.70
CA VAL A 50 2.08 -0.89 -5.29
C VAL A 50 3.50 -0.44 -5.01
N LEU A 51 4.49 -1.22 -5.46
CA LEU A 51 5.89 -0.89 -5.22
C LEU A 51 6.27 0.46 -5.82
N ASP A 52 5.80 0.75 -7.03
CA ASP A 52 6.07 2.02 -7.69
C ASP A 52 5.47 3.20 -6.91
N HIS A 53 4.24 3.05 -6.44
CA HIS A 53 3.60 4.11 -5.65
C HIS A 53 4.33 4.36 -4.33
N LEU A 54 4.75 3.29 -3.66
CA LEU A 54 5.47 3.45 -2.40
C LEU A 54 6.86 4.06 -2.60
N ALA A 55 7.49 3.78 -3.73
CA ALA A 55 8.78 4.37 -4.07
C ALA A 55 8.71 5.88 -4.30
N ASP A 56 7.54 6.38 -4.70
CA ASP A 56 7.33 7.81 -4.96
C ASP A 56 7.18 8.65 -3.68
N ALA A 57 7.01 8.02 -2.53
CA ALA A 57 6.88 8.75 -1.27
C ALA A 57 8.15 9.54 -0.95
N PRO A 58 8.02 10.64 -0.18
CA PRO A 58 9.19 11.43 0.19
C PRO A 58 10.28 10.61 0.88
N ASP A 59 11.53 11.00 0.68
CA ASP A 59 12.67 10.33 1.30
C ASP A 59 12.55 10.41 2.82
N GLY A 60 13.03 9.36 3.50
CA GLY A 60 13.00 9.30 4.96
C GLY A 60 11.74 8.71 5.55
N HIS A 61 10.70 8.49 4.74
CA HIS A 61 9.50 7.82 5.24
C HIS A 61 9.76 6.34 5.53
N SER A 62 9.24 5.86 6.66
CA SER A 62 9.20 4.43 6.95
C SER A 62 8.23 3.72 6.00
N LEU A 63 8.24 2.40 6.00
CA LEU A 63 7.34 1.64 5.14
C LEU A 63 5.86 1.97 5.40
N VAL A 64 5.45 2.03 6.67
CA VAL A 64 4.06 2.35 7.00
C VAL A 64 3.72 3.79 6.60
N GLU A 65 4.66 4.72 6.74
CA GLU A 65 4.45 6.10 6.31
C GLU A 65 4.28 6.19 4.80
N ARG A 66 5.05 5.42 4.02
CA ARG A 66 4.92 5.37 2.57
C ARG A 66 3.54 4.88 2.15
N TRP A 67 3.08 3.81 2.76
CA TRP A 67 1.75 3.26 2.48
C TRP A 67 0.65 4.28 2.79
N ASN A 68 0.70 4.86 3.99
CA ASN A 68 -0.33 5.82 4.40
C ASN A 68 -0.28 7.11 3.59
N TRP A 69 0.92 7.54 3.16
CA TRP A 69 1.06 8.68 2.27
C TRP A 69 0.34 8.43 0.95
N TRP A 70 0.54 7.26 0.36
CA TRP A 70 -0.11 6.91 -0.90
C TRP A 70 -1.63 6.79 -0.74
N VAL A 71 -2.08 6.04 0.27
CA VAL A 71 -3.52 5.89 0.52
C VAL A 71 -4.16 7.25 0.82
N GLY A 72 -3.48 8.12 1.56
CA GLY A 72 -3.94 9.47 1.82
C GLY A 72 -4.12 10.28 0.54
N SER A 73 -3.22 10.13 -0.42
CA SER A 73 -3.35 10.81 -1.71
C SER A 73 -4.56 10.31 -2.50
N LEU A 74 -4.87 9.02 -2.43
CA LEU A 74 -6.07 8.45 -3.06
C LEU A 74 -7.33 9.02 -2.41
N ASP A 75 -7.31 9.12 -1.09
CA ASP A 75 -8.45 9.63 -0.34
C ASP A 75 -8.71 11.10 -0.62
N LEU A 76 -7.67 11.90 -0.75
CA LEU A 76 -7.79 13.31 -1.12
C LEU A 76 -8.37 13.48 -2.52
N SER A 77 -7.98 12.59 -3.43
CA SER A 77 -8.43 12.67 -4.81
C SER A 77 -9.88 12.23 -5.00
N GLU A 78 -10.25 11.09 -4.42
CA GLU A 78 -11.56 10.46 -4.68
C GLU A 78 -12.42 10.25 -3.44
N GLY A 79 -11.80 10.26 -2.25
CA GLY A 79 -12.49 9.94 -0.99
C GLY A 79 -12.73 8.44 -0.82
N GLY A 80 -12.99 8.03 0.41
CA GLY A 80 -13.40 6.66 0.70
C GLY A 80 -12.28 5.64 0.81
N TYR A 81 -11.03 6.08 0.94
CA TYR A 81 -9.87 5.18 1.07
C TYR A 81 -9.36 5.03 2.50
N GLN A 82 -9.95 5.73 3.48
CA GLN A 82 -9.41 5.74 4.85
C GLN A 82 -9.31 4.36 5.49
N ARG A 83 -10.22 3.46 5.17
CA ARG A 83 -10.21 2.11 5.75
C ARG A 83 -8.98 1.29 5.34
N PHE A 84 -8.25 1.72 4.33
CA PHE A 84 -7.05 1.03 3.87
C PHE A 84 -5.77 1.54 4.54
N HIS A 85 -5.84 2.54 5.40
CA HIS A 85 -4.68 2.98 6.17
C HIS A 85 -4.24 1.91 7.17
N VAL A 86 -2.94 1.90 7.47
CA VAL A 86 -2.36 1.01 8.46
C VAL A 86 -1.92 1.85 9.66
N ARG A 87 -2.34 1.45 10.84
CA ARG A 87 -2.01 2.19 12.07
C ARG A 87 -0.60 1.83 12.53
N PRO A 88 0.30 2.83 12.64
CA PRO A 88 1.69 2.54 12.99
C PRO A 88 1.89 1.92 14.38
N ASP A 89 0.96 2.19 15.28
CA ASP A 89 1.08 1.77 16.69
C ASP A 89 0.56 0.37 16.96
N VAL A 90 0.01 -0.32 15.96
CA VAL A 90 -0.53 -1.67 16.13
C VAL A 90 0.14 -2.73 15.25
N VAL A 91 1.15 -2.35 14.53
CA VAL A 91 1.90 -3.26 13.66
C VAL A 91 3.27 -3.54 14.22
#